data_7b77384896bdb9480b29ab3189e5e30a
#
_entry.id   7b77384896bdb9480b29ab3189e5e30a
#
_cell.length_a   1.000
_cell.length_b   1.000
_cell.length_c   1.000
_cell.angle_alpha   90.00
_cell.angle_beta   90.00
_cell.angle_gamma   90.00
#
_symmetry.space_group_name_H-M   'P 1'
#
loop_
_entity.id
_entity.type
_entity.pdbx_description
1 polymer ?
#
loop_
_entity_poly.entity_id
_entity_poly.type
_entity_poly.pdbx_seq_one_letter_code
_entity_poly.pdbx_strand_id
1 'polypeptide(L)'
;MASIFSPLTKNIGIDLGTCTTQVYVEGRGIVLSEPSVIATDERNQKVVAVGRNAENLLIQSPEVVKIHRPLVNGVIADYSVTSTLLNYILSRAVRTVQRVRVNLGVPAIASDVEKRAVLEA
;
A
#
# COMPACT_ATOMS: atom_id res chain seq x y z
N MET A 1 -28.64 -8.09 14.53
CA MET A 1 -28.12 -9.38 14.90
C MET A 1 -26.72 -9.56 14.34
N ALA A 2 -25.82 -10.01 15.18
CA ALA A 2 -24.53 -10.38 14.66
C ALA A 2 -24.77 -11.42 13.56
N SER A 3 -24.56 -11.06 12.35
CA SER A 3 -24.79 -11.93 11.24
C SER A 3 -23.84 -13.12 11.31
N ILE A 4 -24.30 -14.29 10.90
CA ILE A 4 -23.42 -15.43 10.70
C ILE A 4 -22.33 -15.12 9.66
N PHE A 5 -22.49 -14.03 8.89
CA PHE A 5 -21.52 -13.59 7.91
C PHE A 5 -20.48 -12.63 8.47
N SER A 6 -20.64 -12.15 9.72
CA SER A 6 -19.65 -11.24 10.35
C SER A 6 -18.22 -11.77 10.31
N PRO A 7 -17.96 -13.08 10.59
CA PRO A 7 -16.61 -13.63 10.51
C PRO A 7 -16.02 -13.62 9.10
N LEU A 8 -16.86 -13.46 8.06
CA LEU A 8 -16.43 -13.46 6.67
C LEU A 8 -15.99 -12.09 6.19
N THR A 9 -16.23 -11.05 7.00
CA THR A 9 -15.85 -9.68 6.67
C THR A 9 -14.77 -9.21 7.62
N LYS A 10 -13.62 -8.82 7.10
CA LYS A 10 -12.53 -8.23 7.87
C LYS A 10 -12.50 -6.73 7.66
N ASN A 11 -12.34 -6.00 8.76
CA ASN A 11 -12.09 -4.55 8.71
C ASN A 11 -10.59 -4.33 8.73
N ILE A 12 -10.09 -3.60 7.74
CA ILE A 12 -8.68 -3.30 7.57
C ILE A 12 -8.52 -1.79 7.54
N GLY A 13 -7.60 -1.28 8.36
CA GLY A 13 -7.19 0.12 8.30
C GLY A 13 -5.82 0.21 7.64
N ILE A 14 -5.68 1.11 6.68
CA ILE A 14 -4.41 1.39 6.03
C ILE A 14 -4.04 2.84 6.27
N ASP A 15 -2.87 3.05 6.87
CA ASP A 15 -2.26 4.37 6.98
C ASP A 15 -1.21 4.48 5.89
N LEU A 16 -1.59 5.13 4.79
CA LEU A 16 -0.72 5.31 3.63
C LEU A 16 0.12 6.56 3.84
N GLY A 17 1.32 6.38 4.38
CA GLY A 17 2.23 7.47 4.69
C GLY A 17 3.27 7.71 3.59
N THR A 18 3.90 8.88 3.64
CA THR A 18 4.97 9.26 2.71
C THR A 18 6.17 8.32 2.81
N CYS A 19 6.54 7.95 4.02
CA CYS A 19 7.71 7.11 4.27
C CYS A 19 7.35 5.67 4.56
N THR A 20 6.27 5.45 5.32
CA THR A 20 5.87 4.13 5.81
C THR A 20 4.37 3.95 5.67
N THR A 21 3.99 2.78 5.22
CA THR A 21 2.58 2.37 5.16
C THR A 21 2.35 1.28 6.21
N GLN A 22 1.34 1.47 7.05
CA GLN A 22 0.97 0.51 8.09
C GLN A 22 -0.42 -0.05 7.82
N VAL A 23 -0.59 -1.33 8.16
CA VAL A 23 -1.88 -2.01 8.02
C VAL A 23 -2.31 -2.55 9.37
N TYR A 24 -3.51 -2.19 9.75
CA TYR A 24 -4.20 -2.68 10.93
C TYR A 24 -5.32 -3.62 10.50
N VAL A 25 -5.40 -4.77 11.14
CA VAL A 25 -6.52 -5.72 10.94
C VAL A 25 -7.28 -5.86 12.25
N GLU A 26 -8.59 -5.68 12.18
CA GLU A 26 -9.47 -5.81 13.34
C GLU A 26 -9.26 -7.15 14.03
N GLY A 27 -9.04 -7.11 15.34
CA GLY A 27 -8.78 -8.29 16.15
C GLY A 27 -7.35 -8.77 16.14
N ARG A 28 -6.47 -8.22 15.29
CA ARG A 28 -5.07 -8.63 15.18
C ARG A 28 -4.07 -7.50 15.43
N GLY A 29 -4.53 -6.25 15.37
CA GLY A 29 -3.66 -5.09 15.51
C GLY A 29 -2.89 -4.78 14.23
N ILE A 30 -1.72 -4.14 14.37
CA ILE A 30 -0.85 -3.82 13.23
C ILE A 30 -0.19 -5.11 12.75
N VAL A 31 -0.50 -5.52 11.53
CA VAL A 31 -0.01 -6.77 10.95
C VAL A 31 1.08 -6.54 9.91
N LEU A 32 1.22 -5.31 9.44
CA LEU A 32 2.20 -4.98 8.41
C LEU A 32 2.67 -3.55 8.59
N SER A 33 3.96 -3.33 8.48
CA SER A 33 4.56 -2.00 8.41
C SER A 33 5.67 -2.06 7.37
N GLU A 34 5.50 -1.34 6.28
CA GLU A 34 6.41 -1.40 5.13
C GLU A 34 6.78 0.00 4.68
N PRO A 35 8.01 0.20 4.20
CA PRO A 35 8.34 1.44 3.51
C PRO A 35 7.42 1.67 2.31
N SER A 36 7.01 2.93 2.12
CA SER A 36 6.11 3.32 1.02
C SER A 36 6.90 3.51 -0.27
N VAL A 37 7.45 2.41 -0.80
CA VAL A 37 8.27 2.44 -2.02
C VAL A 37 8.02 1.20 -2.86
N ILE A 38 8.21 1.35 -4.17
CA ILE A 38 8.34 0.22 -5.09
C ILE A 38 9.62 0.40 -5.91
N ALA A 39 10.17 -0.73 -6.35
CA ALA A 39 11.35 -0.75 -7.22
C ALA A 39 10.97 -1.31 -8.58
N THR A 40 11.42 -0.66 -9.64
CA THR A 40 11.28 -1.14 -11.01
C THR A 40 12.64 -1.45 -11.60
N ASP A 41 12.67 -2.39 -12.54
CA ASP A 41 13.87 -2.68 -13.32
C ASP A 41 14.07 -1.54 -14.34
N GLU A 42 15.25 -0.94 -14.35
CA GLU A 42 15.58 0.16 -15.25
C GLU A 42 15.45 -0.22 -16.74
N ARG A 43 15.63 -1.49 -17.07
CA ARG A 43 15.64 -1.96 -18.46
C ARG A 43 14.24 -2.08 -19.05
N ASN A 44 13.28 -2.56 -18.28
CA ASN A 44 11.94 -2.88 -18.78
C ASN A 44 10.80 -2.21 -18.03
N GLN A 45 11.11 -1.39 -17.02
CA GLN A 45 10.13 -0.65 -16.21
C GLN A 45 9.15 -1.53 -15.44
N LYS A 46 9.46 -2.82 -15.28
CA LYS A 46 8.60 -3.74 -14.52
C LYS A 46 8.89 -3.65 -13.04
N VAL A 47 7.84 -3.78 -12.24
CA VAL A 47 7.97 -3.83 -10.77
C VAL A 47 8.67 -5.14 -10.38
N VAL A 48 9.75 -5.03 -9.61
CA VAL A 48 10.55 -6.17 -9.15
C VAL A 48 10.53 -6.34 -7.65
N ALA A 49 10.18 -5.30 -6.89
CA ALA A 49 10.10 -5.38 -5.44
C ALA A 49 9.21 -4.27 -4.88
N VAL A 50 8.70 -4.48 -3.68
CA VAL A 50 7.84 -3.54 -2.97
C VAL A 50 8.29 -3.47 -1.52
N GLY A 51 8.19 -2.28 -0.92
CA GLY A 51 8.45 -2.08 0.49
C GLY A 51 9.90 -2.33 0.87
N ARG A 52 10.10 -3.07 1.93
CA ARG A 52 11.44 -3.37 2.45
C ARG A 52 12.32 -4.10 1.44
N ASN A 53 11.71 -4.99 0.66
CA ASN A 53 12.44 -5.69 -0.41
C ASN A 53 12.93 -4.71 -1.48
N ALA A 54 12.15 -3.68 -1.78
CA ALA A 54 12.57 -2.63 -2.72
C ALA A 54 13.78 -1.85 -2.20
N GLU A 55 13.76 -1.47 -0.92
CA GLU A 55 14.90 -0.79 -0.31
C GLU A 55 16.16 -1.66 -0.30
N ASN A 56 16.00 -2.95 0.04
CA ASN A 56 17.12 -3.88 0.05
C ASN A 56 17.71 -4.06 -1.35
N LEU A 57 16.85 -4.14 -2.36
CA LEU A 57 17.29 -4.30 -3.74
C LEU A 57 18.04 -3.06 -4.23
N LEU A 58 17.61 -1.87 -3.83
CA LEU A 58 18.32 -0.63 -4.14
C LEU A 58 19.74 -0.63 -3.56
N ILE A 59 19.89 -1.14 -2.32
CA ILE A 59 21.20 -1.22 -1.67
C ILE A 59 22.10 -2.21 -2.41
N GLN A 60 21.54 -3.36 -2.82
CA GLN A 60 22.32 -4.44 -3.46
C GLN A 60 22.64 -4.15 -4.91
N SER A 61 21.75 -3.50 -5.63
CA SER A 61 21.86 -3.33 -7.09
C SER A 61 21.36 -1.95 -7.53
N PRO A 62 22.02 -0.87 -7.06
CA PRO A 62 21.51 0.49 -7.30
C PRO A 62 21.51 0.89 -8.78
N GLU A 63 22.34 0.28 -9.61
CA GLU A 63 22.42 0.62 -11.03
C GLU A 63 21.38 -0.08 -11.91
N VAL A 64 20.65 -1.07 -11.38
CA VAL A 64 19.65 -1.82 -12.17
C VAL A 64 18.23 -1.55 -11.74
N VAL A 65 18.01 -0.85 -10.63
CA VAL A 65 16.67 -0.58 -10.12
C VAL A 65 16.44 0.90 -9.91
N LYS A 66 15.20 1.32 -10.09
CA LYS A 66 14.73 2.67 -9.80
C LYS A 66 13.65 2.60 -8.73
N ILE A 67 13.74 3.48 -7.75
CA ILE A 67 12.77 3.57 -6.66
C ILE A 67 11.70 4.59 -7.02
N HIS A 68 10.46 4.23 -6.74
CA HIS A 68 9.29 5.10 -6.89
C HIS A 68 8.58 5.21 -5.55
N ARG A 69 8.18 6.43 -5.20
CA ARG A 69 7.40 6.71 -4.00
C ARG A 69 5.98 7.09 -4.41
N PRO A 70 4.96 6.41 -3.88
CA PRO A 70 3.58 6.73 -4.24
C PRO A 70 3.15 8.10 -3.74
N LEU A 71 3.69 8.53 -2.58
CA LEU A 71 3.36 9.79 -1.97
C LEU A 71 4.61 10.67 -1.84
N VAL A 72 4.40 11.97 -2.08
CA VAL A 72 5.40 13.01 -1.84
C VAL A 72 4.73 14.07 -0.97
N ASN A 73 5.31 14.35 0.19
CA ASN A 73 4.75 15.30 1.16
C ASN A 73 3.28 15.01 1.52
N GLY A 74 2.94 13.73 1.68
CA GLY A 74 1.59 13.29 2.04
C GLY A 74 0.58 13.32 0.91
N VAL A 75 1.00 13.62 -0.32
CA VAL A 75 0.13 13.72 -1.50
C VAL A 75 0.47 12.61 -2.48
N ILE A 76 -0.54 12.00 -3.07
CA ILE A 76 -0.33 10.99 -4.11
C ILE A 76 0.32 11.64 -5.32
N ALA A 77 1.56 11.19 -5.62
CA ALA A 77 2.32 11.68 -6.74
C ALA A 77 2.18 10.79 -7.98
N ASP A 78 1.85 9.52 -7.78
CA ASP A 78 1.74 8.53 -8.85
C ASP A 78 0.64 7.51 -8.52
N TYR A 79 -0.42 7.54 -9.31
CA TYR A 79 -1.56 6.64 -9.14
C TYR A 79 -1.18 5.17 -9.32
N SER A 80 -0.44 4.88 -10.38
CA SER A 80 -0.05 3.51 -10.72
C SER A 80 0.82 2.89 -9.64
N VAL A 81 1.78 3.65 -9.13
CA VAL A 81 2.66 3.22 -8.03
C VAL A 81 1.85 2.99 -6.76
N THR A 82 0.92 3.89 -6.46
CA THR A 82 0.04 3.76 -5.29
C THR A 82 -0.81 2.51 -5.38
N SER A 83 -1.41 2.27 -6.53
CA SER A 83 -2.23 1.07 -6.78
C SER A 83 -1.43 -0.22 -6.59
N THR A 84 -0.22 -0.25 -7.12
CA THR A 84 0.69 -1.40 -6.98
C THR A 84 1.02 -1.66 -5.52
N LEU A 85 1.35 -0.60 -4.77
CA LEU A 85 1.66 -0.72 -3.35
C LEU A 85 0.47 -1.23 -2.55
N LEU A 86 -0.72 -0.68 -2.78
CA LEU A 86 -1.93 -1.09 -2.07
C LEU A 86 -2.31 -2.54 -2.36
N ASN A 87 -2.21 -2.96 -3.62
CA ASN A 87 -2.49 -4.35 -3.99
C ASN A 87 -1.52 -5.32 -3.32
N TYR A 88 -0.25 -4.98 -3.29
CA TYR A 88 0.76 -5.79 -2.59
C TYR A 88 0.44 -5.91 -1.10
N ILE A 89 0.16 -4.78 -0.46
CA ILE A 89 -0.13 -4.71 0.97
C ILE A 89 -1.38 -5.53 1.31
N LEU A 90 -2.45 -5.37 0.54
CA LEU A 90 -3.69 -6.10 0.76
C LEU A 90 -3.49 -7.60 0.58
N SER A 91 -2.74 -8.03 -0.42
CA SER A 91 -2.46 -9.44 -0.65
C SER A 91 -1.69 -10.07 0.50
N ARG A 92 -0.85 -9.30 1.19
CA ARG A 92 -0.10 -9.78 2.35
C ARG A 92 -0.89 -9.74 3.64
N ALA A 93 -1.79 -8.78 3.78
CA ALA A 93 -2.61 -8.62 4.97
C ALA A 93 -3.77 -9.62 5.00
N VAL A 94 -4.28 -10.02 3.84
CA VAL A 94 -5.42 -10.93 3.71
C VAL A 94 -4.95 -12.18 2.97
N ARG A 95 -4.80 -13.29 3.71
CA ARG A 95 -4.28 -14.55 3.16
C ARG A 95 -5.35 -15.45 2.57
N THR A 96 -6.61 -15.22 2.92
CA THR A 96 -7.73 -16.05 2.47
C THR A 96 -8.70 -15.20 1.69
N VAL A 97 -9.41 -15.83 0.76
CA VAL A 97 -10.47 -15.16 0.01
C VAL A 97 -11.62 -14.87 0.99
N GLN A 98 -11.79 -13.61 1.32
CA GLN A 98 -12.86 -13.15 2.19
C GLN A 98 -13.17 -11.70 1.84
N ARG A 99 -14.34 -11.24 2.27
CA ARG A 99 -14.69 -9.83 2.10
C ARG A 99 -13.88 -9.00 3.05
N VAL A 100 -13.37 -7.87 2.53
CA VAL A 100 -12.65 -6.90 3.34
C VAL A 100 -13.32 -5.54 3.20
N ARG A 101 -13.33 -4.81 4.30
CA ARG A 101 -13.71 -3.41 4.32
C ARG A 101 -12.44 -2.62 4.64
N VAL A 102 -12.05 -1.75 3.72
CA VAL A 102 -10.81 -1.01 3.85
C VAL A 102 -11.12 0.44 4.21
N ASN A 103 -10.51 0.89 5.31
CA ASN A 103 -10.51 2.29 5.69
C ASN A 103 -9.11 2.84 5.42
N LEU A 104 -9.05 3.82 4.56
CA LEU A 104 -7.78 4.38 4.10
C LEU A 104 -7.59 5.78 4.68
N GLY A 105 -6.47 5.99 5.39
CA GLY A 105 -6.11 7.32 5.90
C GLY A 105 -5.62 8.19 4.75
N VAL A 106 -6.22 9.36 4.61
CA VAL A 106 -5.90 10.35 3.58
C VAL A 106 -5.51 11.65 4.27
N PRO A 107 -4.49 12.39 3.79
CA PRO A 107 -4.15 13.69 4.36
C PRO A 107 -5.35 14.62 4.38
N ALA A 108 -5.52 15.35 5.49
CA ALA A 108 -6.67 16.25 5.68
C ALA A 108 -6.74 17.38 4.66
N ILE A 109 -5.60 17.74 4.07
CA ILE A 109 -5.46 18.79 3.07
C ILE A 109 -5.53 18.28 1.64
N ALA A 110 -5.80 16.99 1.44
CA ALA A 110 -5.85 16.42 0.10
C ALA A 110 -6.98 17.05 -0.73
N SER A 111 -6.70 17.35 -1.99
CA SER A 111 -7.71 17.85 -2.91
C SER A 111 -8.69 16.74 -3.29
N ASP A 112 -9.83 17.12 -3.88
CA ASP A 112 -10.81 16.14 -4.34
C ASP A 112 -10.24 15.20 -5.41
N VAL A 113 -9.35 15.69 -6.25
CA VAL A 113 -8.67 14.89 -7.26
C VAL A 113 -7.77 13.84 -6.58
N GLU A 114 -7.02 14.24 -5.57
CA GLU A 114 -6.15 13.35 -4.81
C GLU A 114 -6.95 12.29 -4.05
N LYS A 115 -8.06 12.69 -3.43
CA LYS A 115 -8.95 11.75 -2.75
C LYS A 115 -9.53 10.73 -3.72
N ARG A 116 -9.89 11.16 -4.93
CA ARG A 116 -10.40 10.27 -5.96
C ARG A 116 -9.32 9.28 -6.39
N ALA A 117 -8.07 9.73 -6.54
CA ALA A 117 -6.95 8.85 -6.90
C ALA A 117 -6.76 7.73 -5.86
N VAL A 118 -6.91 8.04 -4.56
CA VAL A 118 -6.87 7.04 -3.50
C VAL A 118 -7.99 6.00 -3.66
N LEU A 119 -9.21 6.47 -3.91
CA LEU A 119 -10.37 5.58 -4.05
C LEU A 119 -10.27 4.66 -5.26
N GLU A 120 -9.66 5.15 -6.34
CA GLU A 120 -9.49 4.37 -7.57
C GLU A 120 -8.28 3.43 -7.51
N ALA A 121 -7.34 3.71 -6.62
CA ALA A 121 -6.19 2.83 -6.44
C ALA A 121 -6.59 1.51 -5.80
#